data_5da2073b638a53121117eb786692b496
#
_entry.id   5da2073b638a53121117eb786692b496
#
_cell.length_a   1.000
_cell.length_b   1.000
_cell.length_c   1.000
_cell.angle_alpha   90.00
_cell.angle_beta   90.00
_cell.angle_gamma   90.00
#
_symmetry.space_group_name_H-M   'P 1'
#
loop_
_entity.id
_entity.type
_entity.pdbx_description
1 polymer ?
#
loop_
_entity_poly.entity_id
_entity_poly.type
_entity_poly.pdbx_seq_one_letter_code
_entity_poly.pdbx_strand_id
1 'polypeptide(L)'
;MKTIPFIKMHGLGNDYVYIDATRKETADIIANIKPSVLARRMSDRHFGVGSDGLVLILPSTCADLRMRMFNADGSEAEMCGNASRCIAKYAYEQGLCGRNMTLETLAGVKCLTLQTNTQNKVEQVTVEMGTSTGNPHEVFIVDTTDQFDSKFEELQIGSQWEELRRKANIECVYVLNRHEIKVRVCERGTGETMACGTGACASAAATMDKGLTENHVIVHLHGGDLDVQRNEQGILYLTGTATEVFRGTYNWEE
;
A
#
# COMPACT_ATOMS: atom_id res chain seq x y z
N MET A 1 -26.55 15.79 11.36
CA MET A 1 -25.71 14.57 11.48
C MET A 1 -25.74 13.85 10.14
N LYS A 2 -24.60 13.58 9.53
CA LYS A 2 -24.47 12.83 8.27
C LYS A 2 -23.92 11.44 8.59
N THR A 3 -24.43 10.40 7.96
CA THR A 3 -23.97 9.02 8.16
C THR A 3 -23.19 8.57 6.92
N ILE A 4 -21.90 8.31 7.06
CA ILE A 4 -20.98 7.98 5.98
C ILE A 4 -20.74 6.46 5.97
N PRO A 5 -21.15 5.73 4.93
CA PRO A 5 -20.81 4.31 4.81
C PRO A 5 -19.33 4.15 4.49
N PHE A 6 -18.70 3.14 5.11
CA PHE A 6 -17.29 2.84 4.88
C PHE A 6 -17.02 1.34 4.88
N ILE A 7 -15.86 0.99 4.36
CA ILE A 7 -15.28 -0.36 4.39
C ILE A 7 -13.91 -0.28 5.08
N LYS A 8 -13.63 -1.20 6.00
CA LYS A 8 -12.30 -1.38 6.58
C LYS A 8 -11.60 -2.51 5.83
N MET A 9 -10.44 -2.21 5.25
CA MET A 9 -9.64 -3.18 4.52
C MET A 9 -8.15 -3.01 4.83
N HIS A 10 -7.37 -4.06 4.60
CA HIS A 10 -5.91 -4.00 4.67
C HIS A 10 -5.22 -4.84 3.58
N GLY A 11 -4.01 -4.41 3.21
CA GLY A 11 -3.03 -5.22 2.50
C GLY A 11 -1.87 -5.51 3.45
N LEU A 12 -1.78 -6.76 3.93
CA LEU A 12 -0.70 -7.20 4.84
C LEU A 12 -0.57 -6.36 6.12
N GLY A 13 -1.70 -6.04 6.77
CA GLY A 13 -1.71 -5.28 8.02
C GLY A 13 -1.68 -3.76 7.85
N ASN A 14 -1.29 -3.21 6.70
CA ASN A 14 -1.43 -1.79 6.40
C ASN A 14 -2.90 -1.50 6.08
N ASP A 15 -3.59 -0.84 7.02
CA ASP A 15 -5.03 -0.80 7.12
C ASP A 15 -5.61 0.59 6.86
N TYR A 16 -6.62 0.67 5.99
CA TYR A 16 -7.30 1.92 5.63
C TYR A 16 -8.81 1.82 5.81
N VAL A 17 -9.42 2.99 6.00
CA VAL A 17 -10.86 3.18 5.83
C VAL A 17 -11.12 3.58 4.37
N TYR A 18 -12.03 2.87 3.69
CA TYR A 18 -12.40 3.13 2.31
C TYR A 18 -13.82 3.70 2.23
N ILE A 19 -14.01 4.74 1.43
CA ILE A 19 -15.31 5.33 1.13
C ILE A 19 -15.55 5.23 -0.37
N ASP A 20 -16.59 4.50 -0.76
CA ASP A 20 -17.04 4.40 -2.15
C ASP A 20 -17.87 5.62 -2.55
N ALA A 21 -17.21 6.60 -3.12
CA ALA A 21 -17.82 7.81 -3.67
C ALA A 21 -18.11 7.71 -5.18
N THR A 22 -18.08 6.52 -5.77
CA THR A 22 -18.66 6.25 -7.09
C THR A 22 -20.19 6.28 -7.02
N ARG A 23 -20.75 6.00 -5.84
CA ARG A 23 -22.16 6.09 -5.54
C ARG A 23 -22.57 7.52 -5.24
N LYS A 24 -23.54 8.03 -6.00
CA LYS A 24 -23.98 9.43 -5.89
C LYS A 24 -24.35 9.83 -4.46
N GLU A 25 -25.07 8.97 -3.75
CA GLU A 25 -25.50 9.23 -2.36
C GLU A 25 -24.29 9.46 -1.42
N THR A 26 -23.26 8.62 -1.53
CA THR A 26 -22.04 8.77 -0.73
C THR A 26 -21.25 10.01 -1.14
N ALA A 27 -21.13 10.26 -2.44
CA ALA A 27 -20.47 11.44 -2.97
C ALA A 27 -21.12 12.74 -2.47
N ASP A 28 -22.48 12.82 -2.49
CA ASP A 28 -23.23 13.98 -2.00
C ASP A 28 -23.04 14.18 -0.48
N ILE A 29 -22.94 13.11 0.30
CA ILE A 29 -22.69 13.19 1.75
C ILE A 29 -21.34 13.83 2.05
N ILE A 30 -20.28 13.42 1.34
CA ILE A 30 -18.91 13.87 1.62
C ILE A 30 -18.51 15.12 0.86
N ALA A 31 -19.32 15.60 -0.10
CA ALA A 31 -18.98 16.72 -1.01
C ALA A 31 -18.50 18.00 -0.30
N ASN A 32 -19.05 18.30 0.87
CA ASN A 32 -18.71 19.49 1.65
C ASN A 32 -17.78 19.19 2.84
N ILE A 33 -17.22 17.99 2.92
CA ILE A 33 -16.28 17.59 3.99
C ILE A 33 -14.87 17.63 3.43
N LYS A 34 -13.96 18.36 4.08
CA LYS A 34 -12.54 18.36 3.69
C LYS A 34 -11.95 16.96 3.92
N PRO A 35 -11.45 16.28 2.87
CA PRO A 35 -10.94 14.91 3.02
C PRO A 35 -9.83 14.76 4.07
N SER A 36 -8.95 15.76 4.19
CA SER A 36 -7.89 15.78 5.21
C SER A 36 -8.44 15.81 6.65
N VAL A 37 -9.58 16.46 6.89
CA VAL A 37 -10.24 16.48 8.21
C VAL A 37 -10.95 15.15 8.46
N LEU A 38 -11.62 14.62 7.43
CA LEU A 38 -12.28 13.32 7.51
C LEU A 38 -11.27 12.21 7.79
N ALA A 39 -10.12 12.24 7.11
CA ALA A 39 -9.03 11.29 7.34
C ALA A 39 -8.55 11.31 8.78
N ARG A 40 -8.23 12.48 9.33
CA ARG A 40 -7.78 12.58 10.74
C ARG A 40 -8.80 12.03 11.72
N ARG A 41 -10.10 12.36 11.54
CA ARG A 41 -11.14 11.91 12.46
C ARG A 41 -11.41 10.41 12.35
N MET A 42 -11.53 9.88 11.13
CA MET A 42 -11.81 8.45 10.94
C MET A 42 -10.62 7.57 11.28
N SER A 43 -9.39 8.05 11.04
CA SER A 43 -8.18 7.27 11.29
C SER A 43 -7.77 7.23 12.76
N ASP A 44 -8.30 8.10 13.62
CA ASP A 44 -8.02 8.06 15.04
C ASP A 44 -8.39 6.68 15.63
N ARG A 45 -7.40 6.02 16.26
CA ARG A 45 -7.58 4.65 16.78
C ARG A 45 -8.34 4.59 18.10
N HIS A 46 -8.56 5.74 18.75
CA HIS A 46 -9.27 5.85 20.02
C HIS A 46 -10.66 6.47 19.87
N PHE A 47 -10.81 7.45 18.99
CA PHE A 47 -12.05 8.23 18.86
C PHE A 47 -12.71 8.10 17.48
N GLY A 48 -12.05 7.42 16.54
CA GLY A 48 -12.54 7.16 15.18
C GLY A 48 -12.78 5.67 14.90
N VAL A 49 -12.66 5.31 13.65
CA VAL A 49 -12.66 3.90 13.20
C VAL A 49 -11.29 3.26 13.47
N GLY A 50 -10.24 4.05 13.43
CA GLY A 50 -8.85 3.63 13.59
C GLY A 50 -8.27 3.04 12.31
N SER A 51 -7.20 3.66 11.78
CA SER A 51 -6.54 3.19 10.55
C SER A 51 -5.24 3.96 10.30
N ASP A 52 -4.45 3.49 9.31
CA ASP A 52 -3.29 4.22 8.79
C ASP A 52 -3.70 5.42 7.91
N GLY A 53 -4.98 5.47 7.50
CA GLY A 53 -5.52 6.58 6.72
C GLY A 53 -6.88 6.30 6.09
N LEU A 54 -7.27 7.23 5.21
CA LEU A 54 -8.53 7.23 4.48
C LEU A 54 -8.27 7.11 2.98
N VAL A 55 -9.05 6.27 2.30
CA VAL A 55 -9.05 6.13 0.84
C VAL A 55 -10.43 6.46 0.29
N LEU A 56 -10.49 7.38 -0.66
CA LEU A 56 -11.68 7.68 -1.43
C LEU A 56 -11.61 6.96 -2.78
N ILE A 57 -12.61 6.15 -3.08
CA ILE A 57 -12.81 5.51 -4.39
C ILE A 57 -13.76 6.40 -5.18
N LEU A 58 -13.28 6.95 -6.29
CA LEU A 58 -13.95 7.98 -7.07
C LEU A 58 -14.15 7.52 -8.52
N PRO A 59 -15.11 8.09 -9.26
CA PRO A 59 -15.14 7.95 -10.71
C PRO A 59 -13.91 8.64 -11.33
N SER A 60 -13.46 8.15 -12.49
CA SER A 60 -12.38 8.72 -13.27
C SER A 60 -12.85 9.06 -14.69
N THR A 61 -12.17 9.99 -15.35
CA THR A 61 -12.36 10.31 -16.77
C THR A 61 -11.29 9.68 -17.67
N CYS A 62 -10.23 9.09 -17.09
CA CYS A 62 -9.10 8.52 -17.82
C CYS A 62 -8.75 7.08 -17.41
N ALA A 63 -9.45 6.53 -16.41
CA ALA A 63 -9.29 5.18 -15.90
C ALA A 63 -10.65 4.61 -15.47
N ASP A 64 -10.68 3.34 -15.05
CA ASP A 64 -11.93 2.74 -14.54
C ASP A 64 -12.36 3.39 -13.24
N LEU A 65 -11.41 3.65 -12.34
CA LEU A 65 -11.62 4.31 -11.05
C LEU A 65 -10.48 5.26 -10.75
N ARG A 66 -10.72 6.16 -9.77
CA ARG A 66 -9.71 7.05 -9.21
C ARG A 66 -9.56 6.82 -7.72
N MET A 67 -8.31 6.79 -7.25
CA MET A 67 -7.94 6.78 -5.85
C MET A 67 -7.50 8.18 -5.41
N ARG A 68 -8.05 8.66 -4.29
CA ARG A 68 -7.40 9.67 -3.46
C ARG A 68 -7.18 9.07 -2.08
N MET A 69 -5.96 9.19 -1.58
CA MET A 69 -5.66 8.64 -0.26
C MET A 69 -5.03 9.70 0.65
N PHE A 70 -5.35 9.60 1.92
CA PHE A 70 -4.90 10.52 2.96
C PHE A 70 -4.35 9.71 4.13
N ASN A 71 -3.17 10.08 4.60
CA ASN A 71 -2.60 9.51 5.82
C ASN A 71 -3.43 9.89 7.06
N ALA A 72 -3.17 9.24 8.19
CA ALA A 72 -3.87 9.53 9.44
C ALA A 72 -3.70 10.98 9.93
N ASP A 73 -2.61 11.67 9.55
CA ASP A 73 -2.37 13.09 9.82
C ASP A 73 -3.14 14.03 8.88
N GLY A 74 -3.84 13.49 7.89
CA GLY A 74 -4.62 14.21 6.88
C GLY A 74 -3.80 14.70 5.68
N SER A 75 -2.52 14.40 5.58
CA SER A 75 -1.72 14.65 4.37
C SER A 75 -2.17 13.74 3.23
N GLU A 76 -2.22 14.26 2.00
CA GLU A 76 -2.57 13.46 0.82
C GLU A 76 -1.31 12.76 0.30
N ALA A 77 -1.42 11.47 0.02
CA ALA A 77 -0.34 10.66 -0.54
C ALA A 77 -0.61 10.34 -2.01
N GLU A 78 0.47 10.18 -2.78
CA GLU A 78 0.38 10.01 -4.22
C GLU A 78 -0.18 8.64 -4.62
N MET A 79 0.25 7.58 -3.95
CA MET A 79 -0.11 6.19 -4.25
C MET A 79 0.30 5.26 -3.11
N CYS A 80 -0.44 4.17 -2.94
CA CYS A 80 -0.08 3.06 -2.06
C CYS A 80 -0.45 1.74 -2.73
N GLY A 81 0.52 0.84 -2.91
CA GLY A 81 0.30 -0.48 -3.51
C GLY A 81 -0.68 -1.35 -2.71
N ASN A 82 -0.65 -1.26 -1.37
CA ASN A 82 -1.59 -1.97 -0.50
C ASN A 82 -3.03 -1.46 -0.70
N ALA A 83 -3.21 -0.13 -0.71
CA ALA A 83 -4.52 0.48 -0.95
C ALA A 83 -5.05 0.19 -2.36
N SER A 84 -4.20 0.20 -3.37
CA SER A 84 -4.59 -0.13 -4.75
C SER A 84 -5.11 -1.57 -4.87
N ARG A 85 -4.46 -2.55 -4.20
CA ARG A 85 -4.94 -3.94 -4.18
C ARG A 85 -6.32 -4.06 -3.51
N CYS A 86 -6.53 -3.34 -2.41
CA CYS A 86 -7.82 -3.31 -1.72
C CYS A 86 -8.93 -2.71 -2.60
N ILE A 87 -8.65 -1.60 -3.31
CA ILE A 87 -9.60 -1.01 -4.25
C ILE A 87 -9.96 -2.01 -5.36
N ALA A 88 -8.97 -2.68 -5.94
CA ALA A 88 -9.20 -3.63 -7.02
C ALA A 88 -10.09 -4.80 -6.57
N LYS A 89 -9.78 -5.38 -5.40
CA LYS A 89 -10.63 -6.42 -4.80
C LYS A 89 -12.06 -5.92 -4.58
N TYR A 90 -12.21 -4.78 -3.94
CA TYR A 90 -13.52 -4.18 -3.68
C TYR A 90 -14.29 -3.94 -4.98
N ALA A 91 -13.65 -3.27 -5.96
CA ALA A 91 -14.27 -2.92 -7.23
C ALA A 91 -14.76 -4.15 -8.00
N TYR A 92 -13.96 -5.20 -8.09
CA TYR A 92 -14.33 -6.45 -8.73
C TYR A 92 -15.51 -7.13 -7.99
N GLU A 93 -15.42 -7.27 -6.67
CA GLU A 93 -16.45 -7.95 -5.87
C GLU A 93 -17.76 -7.17 -5.76
N GLN A 94 -17.76 -5.85 -6.04
CA GLN A 94 -18.96 -5.02 -6.19
C GLN A 94 -19.47 -4.93 -7.64
N GLY A 95 -18.80 -5.55 -8.61
CA GLY A 95 -19.16 -5.50 -10.03
C GLY A 95 -18.91 -4.15 -10.70
N LEU A 96 -18.02 -3.32 -10.14
CA LEU A 96 -17.64 -2.03 -10.71
C LEU A 96 -16.63 -2.18 -11.86
N CYS A 97 -15.76 -3.18 -11.79
CA CYS A 97 -14.69 -3.43 -12.76
C CYS A 97 -14.51 -4.93 -13.03
N GLY A 98 -13.82 -5.25 -14.14
CA GLY A 98 -13.40 -6.61 -14.50
C GLY A 98 -12.12 -7.05 -13.76
N ARG A 99 -11.57 -8.23 -14.18
CA ARG A 99 -10.30 -8.75 -13.62
C ARG A 99 -9.07 -7.93 -14.00
N ASN A 100 -9.13 -7.21 -15.09
CA ASN A 100 -8.12 -6.21 -15.47
C ASN A 100 -8.78 -4.85 -15.33
N MET A 101 -8.14 -3.96 -14.62
CA MET A 101 -8.64 -2.62 -14.39
C MET A 101 -7.51 -1.60 -14.35
N THR A 102 -7.87 -0.34 -14.56
CA THR A 102 -6.99 0.81 -14.45
C THR A 102 -7.42 1.69 -13.27
N LEU A 103 -6.45 2.22 -12.55
CA LEU A 103 -6.66 3.08 -11.38
C LEU A 103 -5.89 4.38 -11.53
N GLU A 104 -6.61 5.49 -11.62
CA GLU A 104 -6.02 6.83 -11.59
C GLU A 104 -5.53 7.14 -10.19
N THR A 105 -4.26 7.54 -10.07
CA THR A 105 -3.62 7.99 -8.83
C THR A 105 -2.87 9.28 -9.07
N LEU A 106 -2.40 9.98 -8.03
CA LEU A 106 -1.53 11.14 -8.21
C LEU A 106 -0.16 10.76 -8.80
N ALA A 107 0.26 9.49 -8.68
CA ALA A 107 1.46 8.93 -9.32
C ALA A 107 1.18 8.36 -10.73
N GLY A 108 0.10 8.79 -11.39
CA GLY A 108 -0.33 8.34 -12.71
C GLY A 108 -1.31 7.16 -12.67
N VAL A 109 -1.70 6.70 -13.87
CA VAL A 109 -2.60 5.56 -14.03
C VAL A 109 -1.83 4.27 -13.79
N LYS A 110 -2.39 3.37 -12.98
CA LYS A 110 -1.84 2.05 -12.67
C LYS A 110 -2.72 0.95 -13.28
N CYS A 111 -2.08 -0.06 -13.85
CA CYS A 111 -2.75 -1.28 -14.32
C CYS A 111 -2.78 -2.31 -13.17
N LEU A 112 -3.95 -2.92 -12.95
CA LEU A 112 -4.14 -3.95 -11.94
C LEU A 112 -4.78 -5.19 -12.56
N THR A 113 -4.27 -6.37 -12.17
CA THR A 113 -4.79 -7.66 -12.59
C THR A 113 -5.13 -8.50 -11.37
N LEU A 114 -6.33 -9.09 -11.37
CA LEU A 114 -6.84 -9.86 -10.24
C LEU A 114 -6.84 -11.36 -10.55
N GLN A 115 -6.43 -12.15 -9.58
CA GLN A 115 -6.60 -13.60 -9.56
C GLN A 115 -7.75 -13.96 -8.60
N THR A 116 -8.64 -14.82 -9.08
CA THR A 116 -9.84 -15.22 -8.32
C THR A 116 -9.86 -16.74 -8.12
N ASN A 117 -10.42 -17.16 -7.01
CA ASN A 117 -10.71 -18.57 -6.78
C ASN A 117 -11.95 -19.05 -7.56
N THR A 118 -12.30 -20.32 -7.37
CA THR A 118 -13.45 -20.96 -8.01
C THR A 118 -14.82 -20.36 -7.62
N GLN A 119 -14.85 -19.58 -6.51
CA GLN A 119 -16.05 -18.88 -6.05
C GLN A 119 -16.09 -17.41 -6.52
N ASN A 120 -15.23 -17.02 -7.47
CA ASN A 120 -15.06 -15.64 -7.95
C ASN A 120 -14.66 -14.63 -6.84
N LYS A 121 -14.01 -15.10 -5.76
CA LYS A 121 -13.43 -14.22 -4.76
C LYS A 121 -11.99 -13.92 -5.11
N VAL A 122 -11.60 -12.65 -4.94
CA VAL A 122 -10.23 -12.22 -5.22
C VAL A 122 -9.27 -12.77 -4.17
N GLU A 123 -8.26 -13.51 -4.61
CA GLU A 123 -7.19 -14.05 -3.78
C GLU A 123 -5.94 -13.17 -3.83
N GLN A 124 -5.55 -12.76 -5.03
CA GLN A 124 -4.37 -11.91 -5.22
C GLN A 124 -4.65 -10.79 -6.22
N VAL A 125 -3.93 -9.71 -6.07
CA VAL A 125 -3.94 -8.56 -6.98
C VAL A 125 -2.51 -8.20 -7.33
N THR A 126 -2.23 -8.12 -8.62
CA THR A 126 -0.98 -7.63 -9.18
C THR A 126 -1.15 -6.17 -9.57
N VAL A 127 -0.24 -5.31 -9.13
CA VAL A 127 -0.17 -3.88 -9.46
C VAL A 127 1.08 -3.64 -10.29
N GLU A 128 0.94 -2.98 -11.45
CA GLU A 128 2.07 -2.47 -12.21
C GLU A 128 2.64 -1.23 -11.52
N MET A 129 3.82 -1.40 -10.91
CA MET A 129 4.47 -0.33 -10.15
C MET A 129 5.26 0.65 -11.03
N GLY A 130 5.68 0.21 -12.21
CA GLY A 130 6.55 0.95 -13.11
C GLY A 130 8.03 0.63 -12.90
N THR A 131 8.92 1.45 -13.46
CA THR A 131 10.39 1.28 -13.37
C THR A 131 10.99 1.95 -12.14
N SER A 132 10.19 2.74 -11.41
CA SER A 132 10.58 3.48 -10.19
C SER A 132 9.49 3.37 -9.15
N THR A 133 9.90 3.31 -7.89
CA THR A 133 8.97 3.22 -6.75
C THR A 133 8.30 4.55 -6.38
N GLY A 134 8.73 5.65 -6.99
CA GLY A 134 8.20 7.01 -6.75
C GLY A 134 8.73 7.67 -5.47
N ASN A 135 8.77 6.95 -4.35
CA ASN A 135 9.33 7.43 -3.08
C ASN A 135 10.84 7.18 -3.00
N PRO A 136 11.61 8.02 -2.32
CA PRO A 136 13.00 7.72 -2.02
C PRO A 136 13.13 6.52 -1.09
N HIS A 137 14.01 5.58 -1.43
CA HIS A 137 14.30 4.37 -0.66
C HIS A 137 15.82 4.20 -0.51
N GLU A 138 16.26 3.82 0.69
CA GLU A 138 17.63 3.45 0.98
C GLU A 138 17.66 1.99 1.46
N VAL A 139 18.28 1.13 0.63
CA VAL A 139 18.26 -0.32 0.83
C VAL A 139 19.61 -0.79 1.35
N PHE A 140 19.62 -1.34 2.56
CA PHE A 140 20.76 -1.93 3.23
C PHE A 140 20.68 -3.45 3.17
N ILE A 141 21.56 -4.09 2.40
CA ILE A 141 21.63 -5.54 2.29
C ILE A 141 22.66 -6.05 3.28
N VAL A 142 22.30 -7.03 4.10
CA VAL A 142 23.15 -7.66 5.11
C VAL A 142 23.44 -9.12 4.76
N ASP A 143 24.57 -9.63 5.26
CA ASP A 143 25.09 -10.95 4.87
C ASP A 143 24.59 -12.09 5.78
N THR A 144 24.14 -11.76 7.00
CA THR A 144 23.71 -12.77 7.98
C THR A 144 22.40 -12.38 8.68
N THR A 145 21.71 -13.39 9.21
CA THR A 145 20.47 -13.19 10.01
C THR A 145 20.74 -12.38 11.28
N ASP A 146 21.89 -12.57 11.94
CA ASP A 146 22.23 -11.84 13.17
C ASP A 146 22.45 -10.35 12.87
N GLN A 147 22.98 -10.02 11.70
CA GLN A 147 23.12 -8.64 11.24
C GLN A 147 21.79 -8.01 10.84
N PHE A 148 20.81 -8.80 10.41
CA PHE A 148 19.54 -8.31 9.92
C PHE A 148 18.77 -7.53 10.99
N ASP A 149 18.57 -8.12 12.17
CA ASP A 149 17.84 -7.46 13.24
C ASP A 149 18.64 -6.33 13.88
N SER A 150 19.94 -6.58 14.19
CA SER A 150 20.81 -5.56 14.80
C SER A 150 21.02 -4.33 13.90
N LYS A 151 21.17 -4.55 12.58
CA LYS A 151 21.31 -3.46 11.60
C LYS A 151 20.00 -2.68 11.47
N PHE A 152 18.87 -3.36 11.44
CA PHE A 152 17.58 -2.67 11.37
C PHE A 152 17.32 -1.82 12.62
N GLU A 153 17.60 -2.33 13.82
CA GLU A 153 17.50 -1.56 15.05
C GLU A 153 18.41 -0.33 15.01
N GLU A 154 19.67 -0.48 14.59
CA GLU A 154 20.59 0.64 14.39
C GLU A 154 20.03 1.69 13.42
N LEU A 155 19.49 1.26 12.28
CA LEU A 155 18.91 2.14 11.26
C LEU A 155 17.62 2.84 11.77
N GLN A 156 16.85 2.18 12.61
CA GLN A 156 15.60 2.69 13.14
C GLN A 156 15.81 3.75 14.23
N ILE A 157 16.76 3.55 15.16
CA ILE A 157 16.92 4.41 16.34
C ILE A 157 18.25 5.17 16.39
N GLY A 158 19.25 4.77 15.63
CA GLY A 158 20.57 5.40 15.65
C GLY A 158 20.52 6.87 15.22
N SER A 159 21.12 7.77 16.02
CA SER A 159 21.13 9.22 15.76
C SER A 159 21.82 9.59 14.44
N GLN A 160 22.83 8.83 14.00
CA GLN A 160 23.50 9.00 12.72
C GLN A 160 22.60 8.81 11.51
N TRP A 161 21.46 8.14 11.66
CA TRP A 161 20.50 7.86 10.58
C TRP A 161 19.28 8.78 10.61
N GLU A 162 19.18 9.72 11.56
CA GLU A 162 18.02 10.59 11.74
C GLU A 162 17.73 11.43 10.48
N GLU A 163 18.73 11.99 9.85
CA GLU A 163 18.58 12.78 8.62
C GLU A 163 18.07 11.91 7.45
N LEU A 164 18.55 10.67 7.34
CA LEU A 164 18.13 9.73 6.31
C LEU A 164 16.64 9.35 6.51
N ARG A 165 16.22 9.02 7.73
CA ARG A 165 14.81 8.71 8.05
C ARG A 165 13.85 9.85 7.76
N ARG A 166 14.33 11.10 7.74
CA ARG A 166 13.52 12.25 7.35
C ARG A 166 13.36 12.37 5.83
N LYS A 167 14.29 11.83 5.05
CA LYS A 167 14.35 11.98 3.59
C LYS A 167 13.83 10.80 2.82
N ALA A 168 14.03 9.58 3.33
CA ALA A 168 13.74 8.34 2.63
C ALA A 168 13.10 7.28 3.55
N ASN A 169 12.45 6.31 2.95
CA ASN A 169 12.18 5.04 3.59
C ASN A 169 13.49 4.24 3.67
N ILE A 170 13.66 3.46 4.71
CA ILE A 170 14.87 2.66 4.92
C ILE A 170 14.46 1.18 4.97
N GLU A 171 15.06 0.39 4.11
CA GLU A 171 14.86 -1.05 4.05
C GLU A 171 16.14 -1.78 4.50
N CYS A 172 16.00 -2.71 5.44
CA CYS A 172 17.03 -3.69 5.76
C CYS A 172 16.64 -5.02 5.09
N VAL A 173 17.56 -5.59 4.32
CA VAL A 173 17.32 -6.74 3.46
C VAL A 173 18.31 -7.86 3.79
N TYR A 174 17.78 -9.08 3.99
CA TYR A 174 18.56 -10.29 4.05
C TYR A 174 18.13 -11.24 2.93
N VAL A 175 19.09 -11.69 2.11
CA VAL A 175 18.84 -12.60 0.98
C VAL A 175 18.84 -14.03 1.49
N LEU A 176 17.66 -14.68 1.48
CA LEU A 176 17.50 -16.07 1.88
C LEU A 176 18.03 -17.03 0.82
N ASN A 177 17.69 -16.75 -0.43
CA ASN A 177 18.12 -17.49 -1.61
C ASN A 177 17.84 -16.65 -2.87
N ARG A 178 18.08 -17.22 -4.06
CA ARG A 178 17.87 -16.48 -5.33
C ARG A 178 16.42 -16.09 -5.62
N HIS A 179 15.44 -16.61 -4.87
CA HIS A 179 14.00 -16.39 -5.08
C HIS A 179 13.30 -15.79 -3.87
N GLU A 180 14.00 -15.58 -2.76
CA GLU A 180 13.39 -15.13 -1.51
C GLU A 180 14.31 -14.16 -0.76
N ILE A 181 13.72 -13.06 -0.29
CA ILE A 181 14.38 -12.09 0.58
C ILE A 181 13.52 -11.78 1.79
N LYS A 182 14.16 -11.49 2.92
CA LYS A 182 13.50 -10.99 4.13
C LYS A 182 13.75 -9.49 4.24
N VAL A 183 12.69 -8.73 4.53
CA VAL A 183 12.76 -7.27 4.56
C VAL A 183 12.08 -6.71 5.81
N ARG A 184 12.73 -5.75 6.45
CA ARG A 184 12.14 -4.85 7.45
C ARG A 184 12.20 -3.43 6.91
N VAL A 185 11.14 -2.67 7.13
CA VAL A 185 11.00 -1.31 6.57
C VAL A 185 10.75 -0.31 7.69
N CYS A 186 11.53 0.77 7.70
CA CYS A 186 11.27 1.97 8.49
C CYS A 186 10.78 3.07 7.55
N GLU A 187 9.48 3.35 7.53
CA GLU A 187 8.89 4.35 6.65
C GLU A 187 9.07 5.76 7.19
N ARG A 188 9.32 6.68 6.28
CA ARG A 188 9.52 8.11 6.58
C ARG A 188 8.32 8.67 7.36
N GLY A 189 8.58 9.16 8.56
CA GLY A 189 7.58 9.79 9.42
C GLY A 189 6.69 8.83 10.22
N THR A 190 6.75 7.51 9.94
CA THR A 190 5.90 6.51 10.58
C THR A 190 6.70 5.53 11.45
N GLY A 191 7.96 5.23 11.07
CA GLY A 191 8.77 4.19 11.70
C GLY A 191 8.56 2.82 11.08
N GLU A 192 8.76 1.75 11.85
CA GLU A 192 8.57 0.39 11.34
C GLU A 192 7.09 0.11 11.04
N THR A 193 6.82 -0.43 9.86
CA THR A 193 5.47 -0.81 9.41
C THR A 193 5.40 -2.29 9.09
N MET A 194 4.17 -2.82 9.11
CA MET A 194 3.92 -4.24 8.82
C MET A 194 4.25 -4.63 7.38
N ALA A 195 4.00 -3.71 6.42
CA ALA A 195 4.28 -3.93 5.01
C ALA A 195 4.28 -2.61 4.22
N CYS A 196 5.36 -2.41 3.46
CA CYS A 196 5.49 -1.30 2.50
C CYS A 196 5.65 -1.86 1.09
N GLY A 197 4.68 -1.63 0.21
CA GLY A 197 4.70 -2.15 -1.17
C GLY A 197 5.83 -1.56 -2.01
N THR A 198 6.09 -0.25 -1.90
CA THR A 198 7.20 0.42 -2.60
C THR A 198 8.55 0.00 -2.03
N GLY A 199 8.65 -0.20 -0.70
CA GLY A 199 9.85 -0.72 -0.05
C GLY A 199 10.16 -2.16 -0.48
N ALA A 200 9.15 -3.02 -0.62
CA ALA A 200 9.32 -4.37 -1.16
C ALA A 200 9.87 -4.34 -2.59
N CYS A 201 9.30 -3.48 -3.46
CA CYS A 201 9.79 -3.29 -4.82
C CYS A 201 11.23 -2.76 -4.87
N ALA A 202 11.57 -1.76 -4.04
CA ALA A 202 12.93 -1.21 -3.96
C ALA A 202 13.95 -2.27 -3.49
N SER A 203 13.58 -3.04 -2.46
CA SER A 203 14.41 -4.15 -1.94
C SER A 203 14.66 -5.23 -2.99
N ALA A 204 13.60 -5.68 -3.66
CA ALA A 204 13.71 -6.66 -4.73
C ALA A 204 14.57 -6.13 -5.89
N ALA A 205 14.31 -4.91 -6.37
CA ALA A 205 15.10 -4.30 -7.43
C ALA A 205 16.59 -4.21 -7.07
N ALA A 206 16.91 -3.77 -5.85
CA ALA A 206 18.31 -3.65 -5.39
C ALA A 206 19.03 -5.01 -5.34
N THR A 207 18.35 -6.10 -4.96
CA THR A 207 18.95 -7.44 -4.95
C THR A 207 19.08 -8.01 -6.36
N MET A 208 18.11 -7.76 -7.25
CA MET A 208 18.16 -8.12 -8.68
C MET A 208 19.32 -7.40 -9.40
N ASP A 209 19.49 -6.09 -9.17
CA ASP A 209 20.56 -5.29 -9.81
C ASP A 209 21.96 -5.73 -9.38
N LYS A 210 22.09 -6.22 -8.16
CA LYS A 210 23.34 -6.81 -7.65
C LYS A 210 23.56 -8.27 -8.07
N GLY A 211 22.63 -8.88 -8.80
CA GLY A 211 22.68 -10.30 -9.21
C GLY A 211 22.57 -11.29 -8.05
N LEU A 212 22.09 -10.83 -6.89
CA LEU A 212 21.89 -11.67 -5.70
C LEU A 212 20.63 -12.52 -5.81
N THR A 213 19.61 -12.03 -6.54
CA THR A 213 18.36 -12.72 -6.78
C THR A 213 18.01 -12.76 -8.27
N GLU A 214 17.05 -13.63 -8.62
CA GLU A 214 16.39 -13.65 -9.92
C GLU A 214 15.41 -12.48 -10.08
N ASN A 215 14.87 -12.28 -11.29
CA ASN A 215 13.87 -11.24 -11.58
C ASN A 215 12.44 -11.58 -11.07
N HIS A 216 12.32 -12.61 -10.26
CA HIS A 216 11.10 -13.00 -9.56
C HIS A 216 11.46 -13.38 -8.13
N VAL A 217 10.95 -12.63 -7.16
CA VAL A 217 11.34 -12.73 -5.75
C VAL A 217 10.12 -12.64 -4.83
N ILE A 218 10.05 -13.54 -3.88
CA ILE A 218 9.14 -13.43 -2.73
C ILE A 218 9.81 -12.55 -1.67
N VAL A 219 9.11 -11.53 -1.25
CA VAL A 219 9.56 -10.57 -0.23
C VAL A 219 8.79 -10.85 1.06
N HIS A 220 9.47 -11.39 2.06
CA HIS A 220 8.91 -11.67 3.38
C HIS A 220 8.97 -10.42 4.26
N LEU A 221 7.82 -9.89 4.62
CA LEU A 221 7.61 -8.75 5.52
C LEU A 221 6.92 -9.20 6.81
N HIS A 222 6.88 -8.37 7.84
CA HIS A 222 6.16 -8.69 9.09
C HIS A 222 4.68 -9.00 8.87
N GLY A 223 4.02 -8.28 7.95
CA GLY A 223 2.60 -8.44 7.64
C GLY A 223 2.29 -9.62 6.71
N GLY A 224 3.31 -10.26 6.12
CA GLY A 224 3.18 -11.37 5.18
C GLY A 224 4.00 -11.17 3.90
N ASP A 225 3.73 -11.98 2.90
CA ASP A 225 4.54 -12.07 1.69
C ASP A 225 3.98 -11.23 0.55
N LEU A 226 4.90 -10.62 -0.20
CA LEU A 226 4.66 -9.97 -1.48
C LEU A 226 5.50 -10.66 -2.55
N ASP A 227 4.89 -10.89 -3.70
CA ASP A 227 5.59 -11.37 -4.89
C ASP A 227 5.99 -10.16 -5.74
N VAL A 228 7.27 -10.02 -6.06
CA VAL A 228 7.81 -8.95 -6.91
C VAL A 228 8.46 -9.55 -8.13
N GLN A 229 7.99 -9.15 -9.31
CA GLN A 229 8.55 -9.55 -10.60
C GLN A 229 9.03 -8.33 -11.36
N ARG A 230 10.16 -8.47 -12.06
CA ARG A 230 10.68 -7.47 -12.99
C ARG A 230 10.72 -8.05 -14.40
N ASN A 231 10.07 -7.40 -15.36
CA ASN A 231 10.10 -7.81 -16.75
C ASN A 231 11.37 -7.34 -17.48
N GLU A 232 11.52 -7.73 -18.76
CA GLU A 232 12.67 -7.36 -19.60
C GLU A 232 12.79 -5.85 -19.84
N GLN A 233 11.70 -5.09 -19.71
CA GLN A 233 11.67 -3.63 -19.83
C GLN A 233 12.00 -2.92 -18.51
N GLY A 234 12.29 -3.67 -17.43
CA GLY A 234 12.59 -3.15 -16.10
C GLY A 234 11.35 -2.74 -15.29
N ILE A 235 10.14 -3.03 -15.77
CA ILE A 235 8.89 -2.73 -15.07
C ILE A 235 8.71 -3.73 -13.93
N LEU A 236 8.43 -3.20 -12.73
CA LEU A 236 8.13 -3.97 -11.53
C LEU A 236 6.63 -4.23 -11.40
N TYR A 237 6.28 -5.45 -11.07
CA TYR A 237 4.93 -5.92 -10.76
C TYR A 237 4.91 -6.40 -9.32
N LEU A 238 3.96 -5.90 -8.55
CA LEU A 238 3.77 -6.23 -7.13
C LEU A 238 2.48 -7.00 -6.95
N THR A 239 2.58 -8.26 -6.55
CA THR A 239 1.43 -9.13 -6.29
C THR A 239 1.30 -9.40 -4.79
N GLY A 240 0.08 -9.33 -4.27
CA GLY A 240 -0.21 -9.63 -2.89
C GLY A 240 -1.71 -9.69 -2.61
N THR A 241 -2.02 -10.04 -1.37
CA THR A 241 -3.40 -10.15 -0.89
C THR A 241 -4.03 -8.80 -0.57
N ALA A 242 -5.36 -8.80 -0.50
CA ALA A 242 -6.17 -7.73 0.04
C ALA A 242 -7.32 -8.33 0.85
N THR A 243 -7.60 -7.79 2.02
CA THR A 243 -8.59 -8.34 2.95
C THR A 243 -9.60 -7.27 3.35
N GLU A 244 -10.89 -7.56 3.17
CA GLU A 244 -11.97 -6.79 3.79
C GLU A 244 -12.15 -7.29 5.23
N VAL A 245 -12.11 -6.39 6.20
CA VAL A 245 -12.25 -6.72 7.61
C VAL A 245 -13.69 -6.59 8.07
N PHE A 246 -14.31 -5.42 7.81
CA PHE A 246 -15.71 -5.16 8.11
C PHE A 246 -16.22 -3.95 7.32
N ARG A 247 -17.54 -3.78 7.32
CA ARG A 247 -18.23 -2.58 6.83
C ARG A 247 -18.98 -1.92 7.98
N GLY A 248 -19.13 -0.61 7.88
CA GLY A 248 -19.84 0.16 8.89
C GLY A 248 -20.31 1.51 8.38
N THR A 249 -20.84 2.29 9.30
CA THR A 249 -21.23 3.67 9.08
C THR A 249 -20.56 4.56 10.13
N TYR A 250 -20.09 5.73 9.71
CA TYR A 250 -19.48 6.73 10.56
C TYR A 250 -20.40 7.95 10.68
N ASN A 251 -20.74 8.33 11.91
CA ASN A 251 -21.56 9.52 12.16
C ASN A 251 -20.69 10.77 12.12
N TRP A 252 -20.92 11.61 11.12
CA TRP A 252 -20.22 12.88 10.98
C TRP A 252 -21.01 14.00 11.61
N GLU A 253 -20.38 14.68 12.55
CA GLU A 253 -20.84 15.93 13.17
C GLU A 253 -19.94 17.07 12.71
N GLU A 254 -20.57 18.20 12.29
CA GLU A 254 -19.88 19.41 11.81
C GLU A 254 -19.18 20.17 12.94
#